data_3fe015e1eac8fb926533732774362f1b
#
_entry.id   3fe015e1eac8fb926533732774362f1b
#
_cell.length_a   1.000
_cell.length_b   1.000
_cell.length_c   1.000
_cell.angle_alpha   90.00
_cell.angle_beta   90.00
_cell.angle_gamma   90.00
#
_symmetry.space_group_name_H-M   'P 1'
#
loop_
_entity.id
_entity.type
_entity.pdbx_description
1 polymer ?
#
loop_
_entity_poly.entity_id
_entity_poly.type
_entity_poly.pdbx_seq_one_letter_code
_entity_poly.pdbx_strand_id
1 'polypeptide(L)'
;PMVKYGNNKEYSVVGQEPYDPQHKILPEIMKKNGYTTGMFGKWAGGYEGSCSTPDKRGIDEYYGFICQFQAHLYYPNFLNRYSKSKGDTATIRITMDENIKYPMFGDDYKKRSQYSADLIHQEALKWIDSQDGNQPFYGFFTYTLPHAELVQPNDSILEHYKKKFFHDKTWGGSEDGRYNPSVHTHAEFAGMITRLDTYVGEILAKLKEKGLDENTIVIFSSDNGPHEEGGADPEFFGRDGKLRGLKRQCYEGGIRIPFIVRWPGKVKAGTVNDHQLAFYDIMPTFCELIGDRRFPKKYINKKLKGDCFDGVSFASTLLGDDTSQKKHDYLYWEFHETDQMAVRMGDWKLVVKKGVSYLYNLADDIHEDNDISTNHPEIIKQMIEIIKKEHKESDFFKVTLPL
;
A
#
# COMPACT_ATOMS: atom_id res chain seq x y z
N PRO A 1 5.23 -10.84 -9.88
CA PRO A 1 5.42 -12.23 -9.50
C PRO A 1 6.47 -12.37 -8.41
N MET A 2 6.32 -13.32 -7.50
CA MET A 2 7.39 -13.69 -6.59
C MET A 2 8.49 -14.38 -7.36
N VAL A 3 9.71 -13.89 -7.24
CA VAL A 3 10.88 -14.49 -7.87
C VAL A 3 11.65 -15.25 -6.81
N LYS A 4 11.91 -16.53 -7.07
CA LYS A 4 12.71 -17.41 -6.22
C LYS A 4 14.05 -17.61 -6.93
N TYR A 5 15.13 -17.06 -6.38
CA TYR A 5 16.47 -17.26 -6.89
C TYR A 5 17.26 -18.20 -5.98
N GLY A 6 17.74 -19.30 -6.53
CA GLY A 6 18.60 -20.26 -5.86
C GLY A 6 18.34 -21.69 -6.36
N ASN A 7 19.40 -22.39 -6.69
CA ASN A 7 19.36 -23.82 -6.97
C ASN A 7 19.28 -24.59 -5.66
N ASN A 8 18.24 -25.43 -5.51
CA ASN A 8 18.05 -26.45 -4.49
C ASN A 8 17.71 -25.97 -3.05
N LYS A 9 16.47 -26.23 -2.66
CA LYS A 9 15.90 -26.43 -1.30
C LYS A 9 16.15 -25.36 -0.22
N GLU A 10 17.09 -24.46 -0.34
CA GLU A 10 17.25 -23.28 0.51
C GLU A 10 16.94 -22.04 -0.34
N TYR A 11 15.88 -21.31 0.02
CA TYR A 11 15.55 -20.03 -0.62
C TYR A 11 16.60 -18.99 -0.20
N SER A 12 17.71 -18.92 -0.94
CA SER A 12 18.81 -18.01 -0.63
C SER A 12 18.44 -16.54 -0.86
N VAL A 13 17.52 -16.27 -1.80
CA VAL A 13 17.00 -14.93 -2.10
C VAL A 13 15.54 -15.05 -2.49
N VAL A 14 14.66 -14.35 -1.77
CA VAL A 14 13.22 -14.27 -2.03
C VAL A 14 12.82 -12.81 -2.18
N GLY A 15 12.03 -12.50 -3.19
CA GLY A 15 11.53 -11.15 -3.45
C GLY A 15 10.57 -11.11 -4.60
N GLN A 16 10.32 -9.94 -5.10
CA GLN A 16 9.45 -9.68 -6.24
C GLN A 16 10.28 -9.41 -7.50
N GLU A 17 9.63 -9.46 -8.66
CA GLU A 17 10.23 -8.98 -9.90
C GLU A 17 10.65 -7.51 -9.72
N PRO A 18 11.90 -7.18 -10.06
CA PRO A 18 12.39 -5.82 -9.92
C PRO A 18 11.61 -4.84 -10.80
N TYR A 19 11.35 -3.64 -10.29
CA TYR A 19 10.91 -2.55 -11.16
C TYR A 19 11.97 -2.28 -12.24
N ASP A 20 11.53 -2.11 -13.46
CA ASP A 20 12.43 -1.72 -14.55
C ASP A 20 13.09 -0.37 -14.19
N PRO A 21 14.43 -0.30 -14.11
CA PRO A 21 15.14 0.93 -13.75
C PRO A 21 14.99 2.05 -14.79
N GLN A 22 14.49 1.74 -15.97
CA GLN A 22 14.21 2.73 -17.00
C GLN A 22 12.96 3.56 -16.67
N HIS A 23 11.98 3.00 -15.93
CA HIS A 23 10.83 3.74 -15.43
C HIS A 23 11.18 4.51 -14.16
N LYS A 24 10.78 5.76 -14.09
CA LYS A 24 11.01 6.61 -12.91
C LYS A 24 9.93 6.39 -11.86
N ILE A 25 10.36 6.29 -10.61
CA ILE A 25 9.47 6.20 -9.45
C ILE A 25 9.56 7.47 -8.61
N LEU A 26 8.55 7.71 -7.80
CA LEU A 26 8.42 8.96 -7.05
C LEU A 26 9.66 9.31 -6.17
N PRO A 27 10.28 8.40 -5.41
CA PRO A 27 11.47 8.73 -4.63
C PRO A 27 12.62 9.28 -5.47
N GLU A 28 12.85 8.73 -6.68
CA GLU A 28 13.90 9.23 -7.59
C GLU A 28 13.61 10.66 -8.05
N ILE A 29 12.33 10.99 -8.26
CA ILE A 29 11.89 12.33 -8.65
C ILE A 29 12.06 13.30 -7.49
N MET A 30 11.64 12.93 -6.28
CA MET A 30 11.80 13.74 -5.08
C MET A 30 13.27 14.02 -4.78
N LYS A 31 14.11 12.99 -4.78
CA LYS A 31 15.57 13.14 -4.62
C LYS A 31 16.19 14.08 -5.64
N LYS A 32 15.77 13.99 -6.92
CA LYS A 32 16.25 14.88 -7.98
C LYS A 32 15.80 16.33 -7.80
N ASN A 33 14.75 16.56 -7.05
CA ASN A 33 14.26 17.88 -6.67
C ASN A 33 14.83 18.36 -5.32
N GLY A 34 15.88 17.71 -4.80
CA GLY A 34 16.61 18.16 -3.62
C GLY A 34 16.04 17.66 -2.29
N TYR A 35 15.11 16.70 -2.31
CA TYR A 35 14.57 16.12 -1.09
C TYR A 35 15.50 15.04 -0.52
N THR A 36 15.66 15.01 0.79
CA THR A 36 16.14 13.83 1.51
C THR A 36 15.04 12.78 1.49
N THR A 37 15.38 11.52 1.24
CA THR A 37 14.38 10.47 1.05
C THR A 37 14.53 9.35 2.05
N GLY A 38 13.46 9.02 2.76
CA GLY A 38 13.39 7.91 3.70
C GLY A 38 12.22 6.98 3.39
N MET A 39 12.43 5.67 3.56
CA MET A 39 11.36 4.68 3.43
C MET A 39 11.47 3.64 4.53
N PHE A 40 10.34 3.37 5.20
CA PHE A 40 10.28 2.49 6.38
C PHE A 40 9.10 1.52 6.24
N GLY A 41 9.42 0.23 6.14
CA GLY A 41 8.43 -0.82 5.95
C GLY A 41 8.69 -1.74 4.76
N LYS A 42 7.62 -2.13 4.07
CA LYS A 42 7.65 -3.06 2.95
C LYS A 42 8.03 -2.38 1.64
N TRP A 43 9.10 -2.86 0.98
CA TRP A 43 9.53 -2.38 -0.33
C TRP A 43 8.75 -3.03 -1.49
N ALA A 44 8.81 -4.34 -1.59
CA ALA A 44 8.11 -5.15 -2.60
C ALA A 44 8.43 -4.83 -4.08
N GLY A 45 9.51 -4.14 -4.35
CA GLY A 45 9.89 -3.71 -5.71
C GLY A 45 11.16 -4.35 -6.25
N GLY A 46 11.50 -5.54 -5.77
CA GLY A 46 12.69 -6.29 -6.16
C GLY A 46 13.09 -7.34 -5.13
N TYR A 47 14.31 -7.81 -5.24
CA TYR A 47 14.95 -8.74 -4.31
C TYR A 47 16.36 -8.25 -3.97
N GLU A 48 16.98 -8.80 -2.92
CA GLU A 48 18.33 -8.41 -2.51
C GLU A 48 19.34 -8.59 -3.65
N GLY A 49 20.12 -7.55 -3.91
CA GLY A 49 21.09 -7.50 -5.00
C GLY A 49 20.51 -7.15 -6.38
N SER A 50 19.18 -7.09 -6.53
CA SER A 50 18.55 -6.71 -7.81
C SER A 50 18.85 -5.27 -8.22
N CYS A 51 18.47 -4.89 -9.44
CA CYS A 51 18.58 -3.51 -9.94
C CYS A 51 17.59 -2.53 -9.30
N SER A 52 16.66 -3.03 -8.47
CA SER A 52 15.57 -2.23 -7.89
C SER A 52 15.48 -2.38 -6.38
N THR A 53 16.61 -2.36 -5.69
CA THR A 53 16.68 -2.20 -4.23
C THR A 53 16.56 -0.71 -3.84
N PRO A 54 16.16 -0.37 -2.61
CA PRO A 54 15.97 1.02 -2.18
C PRO A 54 17.15 1.94 -2.47
N ASP A 55 18.39 1.50 -2.20
CA ASP A 55 19.63 2.22 -2.48
C ASP A 55 19.79 2.63 -3.95
N LYS A 56 19.27 1.82 -4.88
CA LYS A 56 19.32 2.07 -6.33
C LYS A 56 18.14 2.88 -6.87
N ARG A 57 17.09 3.03 -6.07
CA ARG A 57 15.82 3.65 -6.50
C ARG A 57 15.51 4.95 -5.76
N GLY A 58 16.56 5.69 -5.41
CA GLY A 58 16.43 7.05 -4.93
C GLY A 58 16.12 7.21 -3.44
N ILE A 59 16.24 6.15 -2.64
CA ILE A 59 16.09 6.21 -1.18
C ILE A 59 17.46 6.48 -0.53
N ASP A 60 17.53 7.40 0.42
CA ASP A 60 18.73 7.70 1.21
C ASP A 60 18.76 6.89 2.50
N GLU A 61 17.62 6.68 3.14
CA GLU A 61 17.49 5.90 4.38
C GLU A 61 16.34 4.90 4.25
N TYR A 62 16.63 3.64 4.49
CA TYR A 62 15.68 2.53 4.41
C TYR A 62 15.80 1.58 5.60
N TYR A 63 14.68 1.15 6.15
CA TYR A 63 14.62 0.07 7.13
C TYR A 63 13.30 -0.70 7.00
N GLY A 64 13.38 -2.01 6.75
CA GLY A 64 12.17 -2.82 6.58
C GLY A 64 12.39 -4.13 5.82
N PHE A 65 11.42 -4.52 5.02
CA PHE A 65 11.38 -5.77 4.28
C PHE A 65 11.55 -5.53 2.77
N ILE A 66 12.60 -6.08 2.16
CA ILE A 66 12.71 -6.09 0.69
C ILE A 66 11.64 -7.00 0.10
N CYS A 67 11.44 -8.18 0.66
CA CYS A 67 10.51 -9.18 0.17
C CYS A 67 9.11 -8.98 0.75
N GLN A 68 8.09 -8.93 -0.12
CA GLN A 68 6.70 -8.85 0.28
C GLN A 68 6.26 -10.07 1.10
N PHE A 69 6.73 -11.26 0.77
CA PHE A 69 6.37 -12.49 1.50
C PHE A 69 6.95 -12.49 2.92
N GLN A 70 8.21 -12.05 3.10
CA GLN A 70 8.82 -11.92 4.41
C GLN A 70 8.09 -10.91 5.29
N ALA A 71 7.51 -9.87 4.68
CA ALA A 71 6.76 -8.83 5.38
C ALA A 71 5.45 -9.33 6.04
N HIS A 72 5.07 -10.59 5.81
CA HIS A 72 3.98 -11.24 6.54
C HIS A 72 4.40 -11.79 7.91
N LEU A 73 5.71 -11.73 8.23
CA LEU A 73 6.28 -12.19 9.50
C LEU A 73 6.58 -10.99 10.40
N TYR A 74 5.87 -10.86 11.51
CA TYR A 74 6.11 -9.74 12.44
C TYR A 74 7.28 -9.98 13.37
N TYR A 75 7.77 -11.22 13.48
CA TYR A 75 8.98 -11.59 14.20
C TYR A 75 9.97 -12.27 13.25
N PRO A 76 10.51 -11.54 12.28
CA PRO A 76 11.43 -12.10 11.29
C PRO A 76 12.81 -12.36 11.90
N ASN A 77 13.60 -13.22 11.25
CA ASN A 77 15.00 -13.45 11.62
C ASN A 77 15.95 -12.34 11.11
N PHE A 78 15.53 -11.51 10.19
CA PHE A 78 16.26 -10.33 9.74
C PHE A 78 15.32 -9.26 9.17
N LEU A 79 15.80 -8.03 9.13
CA LEU A 79 15.28 -6.91 8.34
C LEU A 79 16.37 -6.41 7.40
N ASN A 80 16.00 -5.55 6.49
CA ASN A 80 16.94 -4.94 5.55
C ASN A 80 17.13 -3.46 5.90
N ARG A 81 18.36 -2.97 5.76
CA ARG A 81 18.73 -1.57 5.95
C ARG A 81 19.55 -1.06 4.78
N TYR A 82 19.31 0.18 4.42
CA TYR A 82 20.25 1.02 3.69
C TYR A 82 20.28 2.39 4.35
N SER A 83 21.46 2.87 4.70
CA SER A 83 21.64 4.17 5.33
C SER A 83 22.83 4.88 4.71
N LYS A 84 22.55 5.86 3.86
CA LYS A 84 23.56 6.73 3.27
C LYS A 84 24.32 7.51 4.34
N SER A 85 23.64 7.96 5.38
CA SER A 85 24.24 8.70 6.48
C SER A 85 25.23 7.87 7.30
N LYS A 86 25.03 6.54 7.36
CA LYS A 86 25.96 5.58 8.02
C LYS A 86 27.03 5.03 7.08
N GLY A 87 27.05 5.47 5.81
CA GLY A 87 28.02 5.03 4.82
C GLY A 87 27.76 3.65 4.19
N ASP A 88 26.54 3.14 4.26
CA ASP A 88 26.19 1.90 3.59
C ASP A 88 26.35 2.08 2.06
N THR A 89 26.97 1.11 1.41
CA THR A 89 27.17 1.11 -0.06
C THR A 89 26.10 0.34 -0.82
N ALA A 90 25.32 -0.49 -0.12
CA ALA A 90 24.21 -1.26 -0.63
C ALA A 90 23.21 -1.57 0.48
N THR A 91 22.03 -2.06 0.12
CA THR A 91 21.07 -2.61 1.09
C THR A 91 21.62 -3.89 1.70
N ILE A 92 21.67 -3.95 3.02
CA ILE A 92 22.23 -5.06 3.81
C ILE A 92 21.16 -5.69 4.71
N ARG A 93 21.40 -6.94 5.17
CA ARG A 93 20.59 -7.59 6.20
C ARG A 93 21.03 -7.16 7.59
N ILE A 94 20.05 -6.96 8.46
CA ILE A 94 20.24 -6.77 9.90
C ILE A 94 19.61 -7.97 10.59
N THR A 95 20.44 -8.85 11.15
CA THR A 95 19.98 -10.03 11.89
C THR A 95 19.22 -9.60 13.14
N MET A 96 18.08 -10.22 13.36
CA MET A 96 17.21 -9.95 14.51
C MET A 96 17.46 -10.95 15.64
N ASP A 97 17.34 -12.24 15.36
CA ASP A 97 17.61 -13.32 16.29
C ASP A 97 18.32 -14.45 15.55
N GLU A 98 19.56 -14.74 15.92
CA GLU A 98 20.42 -15.73 15.26
C GLU A 98 19.93 -17.17 15.43
N ASN A 99 19.09 -17.43 16.43
CA ASN A 99 18.59 -18.78 16.75
C ASN A 99 17.34 -19.14 15.93
N ILE A 100 16.82 -18.22 15.12
CA ILE A 100 15.58 -18.42 14.38
C ILE A 100 15.87 -18.87 12.96
N LYS A 101 15.42 -20.09 12.62
CA LYS A 101 15.49 -20.62 11.26
C LYS A 101 14.31 -20.13 10.42
N TYR A 102 14.57 -19.78 9.17
CA TYR A 102 13.56 -19.40 8.17
C TYR A 102 13.16 -20.59 7.29
N PRO A 103 11.90 -20.80 6.90
CA PRO A 103 10.70 -20.08 7.35
C PRO A 103 10.31 -20.47 8.79
N MET A 104 9.61 -19.56 9.46
CA MET A 104 9.28 -19.71 10.86
C MET A 104 7.79 -20.05 11.02
N PHE A 105 7.51 -21.32 11.18
CA PHE A 105 6.17 -21.82 11.47
C PHE A 105 6.17 -22.50 12.85
N GLY A 106 5.15 -22.22 13.66
CA GLY A 106 4.95 -22.85 14.95
C GLY A 106 5.14 -21.93 16.17
N ASP A 107 5.10 -22.53 17.37
CA ASP A 107 5.05 -21.81 18.66
C ASP A 107 6.31 -20.99 19.03
N ASP A 108 7.37 -21.11 18.26
CA ASP A 108 8.63 -20.40 18.59
C ASP A 108 8.52 -18.88 18.44
N TYR A 109 7.54 -18.36 17.67
CA TYR A 109 7.30 -16.94 17.58
C TYR A 109 6.91 -16.30 18.92
N LYS A 110 6.26 -17.03 19.81
CA LYS A 110 5.85 -16.59 21.16
C LYS A 110 7.01 -16.24 22.07
N LYS A 111 8.20 -16.71 21.77
CA LYS A 111 9.44 -16.50 22.57
C LYS A 111 10.22 -15.26 22.13
N ARG A 112 9.74 -14.49 21.12
CA ARG A 112 10.49 -13.43 20.48
C ARG A 112 10.18 -12.08 21.09
N SER A 113 11.24 -11.24 21.16
CA SER A 113 11.16 -9.91 21.77
C SER A 113 11.20 -8.77 20.77
N GLN A 114 11.53 -9.05 19.49
CA GLN A 114 11.76 -8.04 18.47
C GLN A 114 10.63 -8.01 17.45
N TYR A 115 9.62 -7.22 17.74
CA TYR A 115 8.48 -7.00 16.85
C TYR A 115 8.87 -6.02 15.72
N SER A 116 8.87 -6.51 14.49
CA SER A 116 9.40 -5.75 13.35
C SER A 116 8.70 -4.42 13.13
N ALA A 117 7.38 -4.35 13.37
CA ALA A 117 6.65 -3.11 13.17
C ALA A 117 7.09 -2.00 14.13
N ASP A 118 7.35 -2.35 15.44
CA ASP A 118 7.86 -1.39 16.40
C ASP A 118 9.28 -0.92 16.03
N LEU A 119 10.14 -1.84 15.57
CA LEU A 119 11.52 -1.50 15.17
C LEU A 119 11.55 -0.60 13.92
N ILE A 120 10.72 -0.92 12.94
CA ILE A 120 10.58 -0.09 11.72
C ILE A 120 10.09 1.31 12.10
N HIS A 121 9.13 1.39 13.00
CA HIS A 121 8.59 2.67 13.47
C HIS A 121 9.64 3.48 14.25
N GLN A 122 10.40 2.83 15.13
CA GLN A 122 11.50 3.50 15.85
C GLN A 122 12.55 4.10 14.91
N GLU A 123 12.95 3.37 13.85
CA GLU A 123 13.89 3.90 12.86
C GLU A 123 13.26 5.03 12.05
N ALA A 124 11.95 4.95 11.74
CA ALA A 124 11.21 6.04 11.12
C ALA A 124 11.21 7.33 11.97
N LEU A 125 10.95 7.21 13.27
CA LEU A 125 10.99 8.35 14.20
C LEU A 125 12.40 8.95 14.33
N LYS A 126 13.44 8.11 14.41
CA LYS A 126 14.84 8.57 14.43
C LYS A 126 15.19 9.34 13.16
N TRP A 127 14.70 8.88 12.01
CA TRP A 127 14.91 9.57 10.75
C TRP A 127 14.18 10.91 10.69
N ILE A 128 12.94 11.00 11.16
CA ILE A 128 12.23 12.29 11.26
C ILE A 128 12.96 13.22 12.23
N ASP A 129 13.44 12.69 13.36
CA ASP A 129 14.20 13.46 14.36
C ASP A 129 15.49 14.05 13.78
N SER A 130 16.13 13.37 12.83
CA SER A 130 17.34 13.86 12.14
C SER A 130 17.06 14.99 11.14
N GLN A 131 15.81 15.28 10.79
CA GLN A 131 15.48 16.39 9.89
C GLN A 131 15.55 17.72 10.63
N ASP A 132 16.25 18.70 10.05
CA ASP A 132 16.49 20.01 10.66
C ASP A 132 15.70 21.16 9.99
N GLY A 133 14.90 20.84 8.98
CA GLY A 133 14.12 21.83 8.22
C GLY A 133 14.90 22.63 7.18
N ASN A 134 16.22 22.51 7.11
CA ASN A 134 17.05 23.21 6.12
C ASN A 134 16.93 22.58 4.71
N GLN A 135 16.66 21.29 4.66
CA GLN A 135 16.43 20.55 3.42
C GLN A 135 15.05 19.89 3.46
N PRO A 136 14.25 19.97 2.38
CA PRO A 136 12.98 19.26 2.33
C PRO A 136 13.19 17.75 2.36
N PHE A 137 12.22 17.03 2.90
CA PHE A 137 12.27 15.58 3.01
C PHE A 137 11.02 14.91 2.44
N TYR A 138 11.18 13.68 1.99
CA TYR A 138 10.13 12.78 1.54
C TYR A 138 10.21 11.49 2.32
N GLY A 139 9.22 11.22 3.16
CA GLY A 139 9.08 10.00 3.95
C GLY A 139 7.97 9.11 3.39
N PHE A 140 8.26 7.83 3.21
CA PHE A 140 7.27 6.84 2.79
C PHE A 140 7.22 5.69 3.80
N PHE A 141 6.13 5.62 4.56
CA PHE A 141 5.96 4.68 5.67
C PHE A 141 4.99 3.57 5.24
N THR A 142 5.55 2.44 4.79
CA THR A 142 4.79 1.28 4.28
C THR A 142 4.66 0.22 5.36
N TYR A 143 4.00 0.58 6.46
CA TYR A 143 3.72 -0.33 7.55
C TYR A 143 2.91 -1.53 7.08
N THR A 144 3.23 -2.72 7.60
CA THR A 144 2.53 -3.95 7.23
C THR A 144 1.24 -4.17 8.02
N LEU A 145 1.08 -3.49 9.15
CA LEU A 145 -0.15 -3.52 9.95
C LEU A 145 -1.36 -2.99 9.16
N PRO A 146 -2.53 -3.63 9.25
CA PRO A 146 -2.88 -4.84 9.98
C PRO A 146 -2.89 -6.12 9.12
N HIS A 147 -1.99 -6.25 8.12
CA HIS A 147 -1.91 -7.45 7.28
C HIS A 147 -1.69 -8.71 8.15
N ALA A 148 -2.13 -9.87 7.68
CA ALA A 148 -1.77 -11.15 8.29
C ALA A 148 -0.23 -11.41 8.20
N GLU A 149 0.38 -12.13 9.14
CA GLU A 149 -0.27 -12.89 10.24
C GLU A 149 -0.83 -11.99 11.34
N LEU A 150 -1.89 -12.45 12.03
CA LEU A 150 -2.48 -11.69 13.14
C LEU A 150 -1.71 -12.00 14.42
N VAL A 151 -0.68 -11.23 14.66
CA VAL A 151 0.18 -11.37 15.85
C VAL A 151 0.76 -10.01 16.23
N GLN A 152 0.84 -9.76 17.53
CA GLN A 152 1.47 -8.58 18.10
C GLN A 152 2.13 -8.89 19.46
N PRO A 153 2.87 -7.95 20.04
CA PRO A 153 3.42 -8.11 21.38
C PRO A 153 2.34 -8.39 22.42
N ASN A 154 2.69 -9.23 23.42
CA ASN A 154 1.82 -9.47 24.54
C ASN A 154 1.96 -8.33 25.57
N ASP A 155 1.35 -7.20 25.26
CA ASP A 155 1.41 -5.95 26.00
C ASP A 155 0.01 -5.44 26.40
N SER A 156 -0.06 -4.23 26.95
CA SER A 156 -1.30 -3.62 27.42
C SER A 156 -2.34 -3.43 26.32
N ILE A 157 -1.93 -3.24 25.05
CA ILE A 157 -2.84 -3.10 23.91
C ILE A 157 -3.55 -4.43 23.69
N LEU A 158 -2.81 -5.53 23.57
CA LEU A 158 -3.38 -6.86 23.37
C LEU A 158 -4.28 -7.25 24.55
N GLU A 159 -3.80 -7.05 25.78
CA GLU A 159 -4.59 -7.38 26.99
C GLU A 159 -5.89 -6.58 27.10
N HIS A 160 -5.90 -5.33 26.64
CA HIS A 160 -7.13 -4.54 26.54
C HIS A 160 -8.18 -5.22 25.64
N TYR A 161 -7.76 -5.65 24.43
CA TYR A 161 -8.68 -6.26 23.49
C TYR A 161 -9.08 -7.70 23.84
N LYS A 162 -8.21 -8.48 24.48
CA LYS A 162 -8.57 -9.79 25.04
C LYS A 162 -9.70 -9.67 26.08
N LYS A 163 -9.65 -8.63 26.92
CA LYS A 163 -10.72 -8.36 27.87
C LYS A 163 -12.02 -7.90 27.20
N LYS A 164 -11.90 -7.10 26.13
CA LYS A 164 -13.03 -6.57 25.37
C LYS A 164 -13.74 -7.67 24.55
N PHE A 165 -13.00 -8.61 24.00
CA PHE A 165 -13.49 -9.73 23.20
C PHE A 165 -13.32 -11.05 23.96
N PHE A 166 -13.99 -11.19 25.11
CA PHE A 166 -13.82 -12.30 26.05
C PHE A 166 -14.05 -13.70 25.43
N HIS A 167 -14.96 -13.83 24.46
CA HIS A 167 -15.19 -15.05 23.69
C HIS A 167 -14.65 -14.89 22.27
N ASP A 168 -13.36 -14.65 22.17
CA ASP A 168 -12.74 -14.35 20.89
C ASP A 168 -12.63 -15.56 19.97
N LYS A 169 -12.59 -15.29 18.66
CA LYS A 169 -12.46 -16.29 17.60
C LYS A 169 -11.05 -16.89 17.63
N THR A 170 -11.00 -18.22 17.54
CA THR A 170 -9.76 -18.95 17.29
C THR A 170 -9.65 -19.32 15.83
N TRP A 171 -8.47 -19.13 15.26
CA TRP A 171 -8.13 -19.53 13.92
C TRP A 171 -6.95 -20.50 13.92
N GLY A 172 -7.09 -21.65 13.24
CA GLY A 172 -6.14 -22.76 13.30
C GLY A 172 -4.85 -22.62 12.49
N GLY A 173 -4.65 -21.48 11.81
CA GLY A 173 -3.53 -21.29 10.89
C GLY A 173 -3.89 -21.61 9.44
N SER A 174 -3.03 -21.24 8.49
CA SER A 174 -3.20 -21.58 7.08
C SER A 174 -2.74 -23.03 6.81
N GLU A 175 -3.44 -23.73 5.92
CA GLU A 175 -3.11 -25.12 5.54
C GLU A 175 -1.69 -25.26 4.96
N ASP A 176 -1.23 -24.24 4.24
CA ASP A 176 0.12 -24.18 3.68
C ASP A 176 1.20 -23.73 4.69
N GLY A 177 0.81 -23.53 5.95
CA GLY A 177 1.71 -23.08 7.01
C GLY A 177 2.21 -21.66 6.87
N ARG A 178 1.62 -20.85 5.98
CA ARG A 178 2.05 -19.46 5.71
C ARG A 178 1.82 -18.53 6.88
N TYR A 179 0.69 -18.71 7.56
CA TYR A 179 0.29 -17.92 8.72
C TYR A 179 0.10 -18.79 9.94
N ASN A 180 0.64 -18.35 11.07
CA ASN A 180 0.52 -19.02 12.35
C ASN A 180 -0.92 -18.98 12.89
N PRO A 181 -1.34 -19.98 13.71
CA PRO A 181 -2.60 -19.93 14.41
C PRO A 181 -2.72 -18.71 15.31
N SER A 182 -3.92 -18.20 15.48
CA SER A 182 -4.26 -17.19 16.48
C SER A 182 -5.43 -17.66 17.34
N VAL A 183 -5.29 -17.53 18.66
CA VAL A 183 -6.34 -17.88 19.62
C VAL A 183 -7.19 -16.67 20.03
N HIS A 184 -6.81 -15.49 19.57
CA HIS A 184 -7.47 -14.21 19.86
C HIS A 184 -7.52 -13.31 18.61
N THR A 185 -8.11 -13.81 17.53
CA THR A 185 -8.05 -13.20 16.20
C THR A 185 -8.57 -11.77 16.15
N HIS A 186 -9.70 -11.49 16.79
CA HIS A 186 -10.26 -10.14 16.81
C HIS A 186 -9.43 -9.21 17.71
N ALA A 187 -8.94 -9.70 18.85
CA ALA A 187 -8.09 -8.92 19.74
C ALA A 187 -6.74 -8.58 19.10
N GLU A 188 -6.13 -9.55 18.40
CA GLU A 188 -4.89 -9.32 17.64
C GLU A 188 -5.11 -8.26 16.55
N PHE A 189 -6.14 -8.42 15.72
CA PHE A 189 -6.42 -7.48 14.63
C PHE A 189 -6.72 -6.07 15.15
N ALA A 190 -7.61 -5.93 16.13
CA ALA A 190 -7.94 -4.64 16.73
C ALA A 190 -6.71 -3.97 17.39
N GLY A 191 -5.87 -4.77 18.04
CA GLY A 191 -4.63 -4.29 18.62
C GLY A 191 -3.62 -3.81 17.57
N MET A 192 -3.52 -4.50 16.42
CA MET A 192 -2.68 -4.07 15.30
C MET A 192 -3.15 -2.72 14.74
N ILE A 193 -4.46 -2.50 14.60
CA ILE A 193 -5.01 -1.20 14.18
C ILE A 193 -4.67 -0.10 15.20
N THR A 194 -4.86 -0.36 16.50
CA THR A 194 -4.53 0.60 17.55
C THR A 194 -3.04 0.95 17.56
N ARG A 195 -2.17 -0.04 17.33
CA ARG A 195 -0.72 0.17 17.24
C ARG A 195 -0.38 1.05 16.03
N LEU A 196 -1.00 0.79 14.87
CA LEU A 196 -0.82 1.64 13.68
C LEU A 196 -1.28 3.09 13.94
N ASP A 197 -2.42 3.27 14.59
CA ASP A 197 -2.93 4.60 14.97
C ASP A 197 -1.96 5.31 15.92
N THR A 198 -1.39 4.59 16.89
CA THR A 198 -0.35 5.09 17.77
C THR A 198 0.87 5.58 16.99
N TYR A 199 1.36 4.80 16.03
CA TYR A 199 2.50 5.20 15.19
C TYR A 199 2.22 6.48 14.40
N VAL A 200 1.03 6.62 13.84
CA VAL A 200 0.62 7.87 13.16
C VAL A 200 0.63 9.05 14.14
N GLY A 201 0.08 8.85 15.34
CA GLY A 201 0.10 9.86 16.40
C GLY A 201 1.51 10.30 16.79
N GLU A 202 2.43 9.35 16.94
CA GLU A 202 3.84 9.62 17.28
C GLU A 202 4.60 10.34 16.15
N ILE A 203 4.33 10.01 14.88
CA ILE A 203 4.85 10.75 13.73
C ILE A 203 4.39 12.21 13.76
N LEU A 204 3.09 12.44 13.94
CA LEU A 204 2.53 13.79 14.00
C LEU A 204 3.10 14.59 15.19
N ALA A 205 3.25 13.94 16.34
CA ALA A 205 3.87 14.55 17.52
C ALA A 205 5.33 14.92 17.28
N LYS A 206 6.10 14.04 16.63
CA LYS A 206 7.50 14.27 16.29
C LYS A 206 7.67 15.41 15.29
N LEU A 207 6.84 15.50 14.25
CA LEU A 207 6.84 16.62 13.30
C LEU A 207 6.58 17.96 14.01
N LYS A 208 5.63 17.97 14.95
CA LYS A 208 5.32 19.16 15.76
C LYS A 208 6.47 19.52 16.70
N GLU A 209 7.04 18.55 17.40
CA GLU A 209 8.23 18.72 18.28
C GLU A 209 9.40 19.36 17.54
N LYS A 210 9.63 18.94 16.28
CA LYS A 210 10.70 19.45 15.41
C LYS A 210 10.38 20.79 14.74
N GLY A 211 9.17 21.31 14.89
CA GLY A 211 8.74 22.54 14.19
C GLY A 211 8.56 22.38 12.69
N LEU A 212 8.40 21.13 12.20
CA LEU A 212 8.26 20.78 10.78
C LEU A 212 6.80 20.68 10.34
N ASP A 213 5.86 20.66 11.28
CA ASP A 213 4.45 20.34 11.11
C ASP A 213 3.74 21.27 10.09
N GLU A 214 3.95 22.57 10.20
CA GLU A 214 3.28 23.58 9.37
C GLU A 214 3.66 23.50 7.88
N ASN A 215 4.82 22.93 7.56
CA ASN A 215 5.32 22.82 6.19
C ASN A 215 5.46 21.36 5.73
N THR A 216 4.72 20.45 6.33
CA THR A 216 4.71 19.03 5.97
C THR A 216 3.31 18.58 5.58
N ILE A 217 3.19 18.01 4.37
CA ILE A 217 2.01 17.26 3.96
C ILE A 217 2.10 15.87 4.55
N VAL A 218 1.09 15.46 5.31
CA VAL A 218 0.93 14.10 5.79
C VAL A 218 -0.27 13.47 5.09
N ILE A 219 -0.03 12.34 4.41
CA ILE A 219 -1.06 11.55 3.74
C ILE A 219 -1.14 10.19 4.43
N PHE A 220 -2.34 9.82 4.89
CA PHE A 220 -2.64 8.48 5.37
C PHE A 220 -3.57 7.77 4.40
N SER A 221 -3.21 6.54 4.04
CA SER A 221 -4.01 5.70 3.16
C SER A 221 -3.74 4.22 3.40
N SER A 222 -4.45 3.35 2.69
CA SER A 222 -4.22 1.90 2.62
C SER A 222 -3.96 1.48 1.17
N ASP A 223 -3.42 0.28 0.95
CA ASP A 223 -3.14 -0.25 -0.38
C ASP A 223 -4.33 -0.97 -1.02
N ASN A 224 -5.27 -1.47 -0.20
CA ASN A 224 -6.50 -2.16 -0.63
C ASN A 224 -7.58 -2.12 0.47
N GLY A 225 -8.76 -2.60 0.13
CA GLY A 225 -9.86 -2.80 1.07
C GLY A 225 -9.60 -3.93 2.09
N PRO A 226 -10.57 -4.23 2.98
CA PRO A 226 -10.42 -5.23 4.03
C PRO A 226 -10.08 -6.63 3.47
N HIS A 227 -9.44 -7.47 4.30
CA HIS A 227 -9.02 -8.82 3.92
C HIS A 227 -9.51 -9.87 4.93
N GLU A 228 -9.52 -11.14 4.51
CA GLU A 228 -9.85 -12.31 5.34
C GLU A 228 -8.61 -13.16 5.66
N GLU A 229 -7.42 -12.71 5.29
CA GLU A 229 -6.17 -13.45 5.46
C GLU A 229 -5.81 -13.61 6.93
N GLY A 230 -5.23 -14.77 7.27
CA GLY A 230 -4.76 -15.04 8.63
C GLY A 230 -5.85 -15.13 9.69
N GLY A 231 -7.10 -15.34 9.28
CA GLY A 231 -8.26 -15.40 10.17
C GLY A 231 -8.89 -14.04 10.47
N ALA A 232 -8.47 -12.97 9.80
CA ALA A 232 -9.13 -11.66 9.90
C ALA A 232 -10.62 -11.79 9.58
N ASP A 233 -11.44 -11.04 10.28
CA ASP A 233 -12.89 -11.13 10.22
C ASP A 233 -13.51 -9.75 9.93
N PRO A 234 -13.56 -9.35 8.65
CA PRO A 234 -14.10 -8.05 8.28
C PRO A 234 -15.59 -7.92 8.61
N GLU A 235 -16.36 -9.02 8.63
CA GLU A 235 -17.77 -9.00 9.01
C GLU A 235 -17.95 -8.62 10.48
N PHE A 236 -17.13 -9.19 11.38
CA PHE A 236 -17.16 -8.85 12.80
C PHE A 236 -16.89 -7.36 13.04
N PHE A 237 -15.98 -6.77 12.29
CA PHE A 237 -15.64 -5.35 12.41
C PHE A 237 -16.57 -4.42 11.60
N GLY A 238 -17.62 -4.96 10.97
CA GLY A 238 -18.58 -4.20 10.18
C GLY A 238 -18.03 -3.72 8.84
N ARG A 239 -16.89 -4.23 8.40
CA ARG A 239 -16.15 -3.81 7.20
C ARG A 239 -16.15 -2.27 7.08
N ASP A 240 -16.71 -1.81 5.97
CA ASP A 240 -17.08 -0.43 5.68
C ASP A 240 -18.61 -0.23 5.73
N GLY A 241 -19.33 -1.25 6.16
CA GLY A 241 -20.79 -1.29 6.38
C GLY A 241 -21.64 -1.18 5.13
N LYS A 242 -21.13 -0.70 3.99
CA LYS A 242 -21.91 -0.38 2.79
C LYS A 242 -21.30 -0.81 1.46
N LEU A 243 -20.02 -1.16 1.42
CA LEU A 243 -19.36 -1.50 0.17
C LEU A 243 -19.23 -3.00 0.01
N ARG A 244 -19.47 -3.49 -1.19
CA ARG A 244 -19.29 -4.90 -1.54
C ARG A 244 -17.84 -5.20 -1.88
N GLY A 245 -17.39 -6.39 -1.50
CA GLY A 245 -16.10 -6.91 -1.87
C GLY A 245 -15.01 -6.71 -0.80
N LEU A 246 -13.90 -7.38 -1.04
CA LEU A 246 -12.72 -7.44 -0.17
C LEU A 246 -11.47 -7.31 -1.03
N LYS A 247 -10.30 -7.22 -0.41
CA LYS A 247 -8.99 -7.34 -1.07
C LYS A 247 -9.00 -8.41 -2.16
N ARG A 248 -8.40 -8.16 -3.30
CA ARG A 248 -8.40 -8.97 -4.55
C ARG A 248 -9.68 -8.91 -5.38
N GLN A 249 -10.69 -8.15 -4.96
CA GLN A 249 -11.93 -7.99 -5.73
C GLN A 249 -12.02 -6.56 -6.28
N CYS A 250 -12.55 -6.43 -7.49
CA CYS A 250 -12.70 -5.14 -8.16
C CYS A 250 -14.03 -4.41 -7.85
N TYR A 251 -14.80 -4.91 -6.88
CA TYR A 251 -15.93 -4.20 -6.29
C TYR A 251 -15.45 -3.04 -5.40
N GLU A 252 -16.32 -2.08 -5.11
CA GLU A 252 -15.94 -0.87 -4.37
C GLU A 252 -15.25 -1.17 -3.03
N GLY A 253 -15.71 -2.18 -2.26
CA GLY A 253 -15.10 -2.56 -0.99
C GLY A 253 -13.68 -3.15 -1.11
N GLY A 254 -13.31 -3.68 -2.28
CA GLY A 254 -11.96 -4.18 -2.51
C GLY A 254 -10.96 -3.11 -2.95
N ILE A 255 -11.44 -2.04 -3.61
CA ILE A 255 -10.61 -1.00 -4.23
C ILE A 255 -10.71 0.37 -3.55
N ARG A 256 -11.81 0.66 -2.86
CA ARG A 256 -12.01 1.93 -2.18
C ARG A 256 -11.33 1.90 -0.82
N ILE A 257 -10.46 2.88 -0.58
CA ILE A 257 -9.57 2.94 0.57
C ILE A 257 -9.72 4.28 1.30
N PRO A 258 -9.39 4.37 2.60
CA PRO A 258 -9.29 5.65 3.27
C PRO A 258 -8.20 6.50 2.60
N PHE A 259 -8.46 7.80 2.47
CA PHE A 259 -7.48 8.77 1.98
C PHE A 259 -7.65 10.07 2.77
N ILE A 260 -6.68 10.37 3.62
CA ILE A 260 -6.72 11.52 4.53
C ILE A 260 -5.48 12.37 4.28
N VAL A 261 -5.66 13.67 4.07
CA VAL A 261 -4.57 14.61 3.88
C VAL A 261 -4.59 15.66 4.97
N ARG A 262 -3.46 15.88 5.61
CA ARG A 262 -3.23 16.93 6.59
C ARG A 262 -2.09 17.83 6.13
N TRP A 263 -2.34 19.11 5.98
CA TRP A 263 -1.35 20.14 5.70
C TRP A 263 -1.80 21.46 6.35
N PRO A 264 -1.33 21.76 7.56
CA PRO A 264 -1.75 22.96 8.28
C PRO A 264 -1.55 24.22 7.46
N GLY A 265 -2.53 25.14 7.54
CA GLY A 265 -2.46 26.41 6.81
C GLY A 265 -2.65 26.32 5.28
N LYS A 266 -2.74 25.12 4.70
CA LYS A 266 -2.94 24.91 3.25
C LYS A 266 -4.19 24.11 2.94
N VAL A 267 -4.36 22.95 3.58
CA VAL A 267 -5.57 22.14 3.46
C VAL A 267 -6.50 22.50 4.63
N LYS A 268 -7.72 22.91 4.31
CA LYS A 268 -8.72 23.31 5.33
C LYS A 268 -9.13 22.09 6.16
N ALA A 269 -8.97 22.18 7.47
CA ALA A 269 -9.35 21.10 8.38
C ALA A 269 -10.86 20.80 8.33
N GLY A 270 -11.21 19.52 8.48
CA GLY A 270 -12.60 19.05 8.53
C GLY A 270 -13.35 19.08 7.20
N THR A 271 -12.65 19.31 6.07
CA THR A 271 -13.26 19.20 4.73
C THR A 271 -13.36 17.75 4.30
N VAL A 272 -14.43 17.44 3.57
CA VAL A 272 -14.64 16.18 2.85
C VAL A 272 -14.81 16.53 1.37
N ASN A 273 -14.23 15.73 0.50
CA ASN A 273 -14.29 15.94 -0.95
C ASN A 273 -14.52 14.61 -1.66
N ASP A 274 -15.40 14.60 -2.67
CA ASP A 274 -15.79 13.41 -3.42
C ASP A 274 -14.97 13.25 -4.73
N HIS A 275 -13.87 13.98 -4.88
CA HIS A 275 -12.99 13.84 -6.03
C HIS A 275 -12.43 12.41 -6.11
N GLN A 276 -12.67 11.76 -7.25
CA GLN A 276 -12.19 10.40 -7.50
C GLN A 276 -10.73 10.43 -7.90
N LEU A 277 -9.89 9.73 -7.15
CA LEU A 277 -8.45 9.65 -7.39
C LEU A 277 -7.92 8.22 -7.22
N ALA A 278 -6.74 7.97 -7.74
CA ALA A 278 -6.02 6.72 -7.59
C ALA A 278 -4.54 6.98 -7.19
N PHE A 279 -3.81 5.95 -6.75
CA PHE A 279 -2.41 6.11 -6.33
C PHE A 279 -1.49 6.71 -7.39
N TYR A 280 -1.74 6.45 -8.68
CA TYR A 280 -0.94 7.04 -9.75
C TYR A 280 -1.11 8.57 -9.87
N ASP A 281 -2.09 9.17 -9.19
CA ASP A 281 -2.30 10.63 -9.11
C ASP A 281 -1.37 11.32 -8.10
N ILE A 282 -0.78 10.56 -7.17
CA ILE A 282 0.16 11.09 -6.16
C ILE A 282 1.39 11.72 -6.84
N MET A 283 1.96 11.05 -7.83
CA MET A 283 3.18 11.52 -8.49
C MET A 283 2.98 12.86 -9.21
N PRO A 284 2.00 13.04 -10.11
CA PRO A 284 1.74 14.34 -10.74
C PRO A 284 1.37 15.42 -9.70
N THR A 285 0.63 15.07 -8.66
CA THR A 285 0.27 16.01 -7.59
C THR A 285 1.50 16.52 -6.85
N PHE A 286 2.41 15.65 -6.46
CA PHE A 286 3.64 16.07 -5.79
C PHE A 286 4.53 16.89 -6.71
N CYS A 287 4.67 16.49 -7.98
CA CYS A 287 5.44 17.28 -8.95
C CYS A 287 4.87 18.69 -9.13
N GLU A 288 3.56 18.84 -9.15
CA GLU A 288 2.90 20.15 -9.22
C GLU A 288 3.13 20.98 -7.95
N LEU A 289 2.90 20.38 -6.76
CA LEU A 289 3.07 21.06 -5.47
C LEU A 289 4.50 21.53 -5.21
N ILE A 290 5.51 20.79 -5.67
CA ILE A 290 6.92 21.21 -5.58
C ILE A 290 7.37 22.12 -6.72
N GLY A 291 6.49 22.43 -7.67
CA GLY A 291 6.77 23.29 -8.82
C GLY A 291 7.72 22.67 -9.86
N ASP A 292 7.77 21.34 -9.98
CA ASP A 292 8.59 20.68 -11.01
C ASP A 292 7.94 20.77 -12.40
N ARG A 293 8.18 21.88 -13.08
CA ARG A 293 7.70 22.14 -14.46
C ARG A 293 8.25 21.16 -15.51
N ARG A 294 9.20 20.30 -15.15
CA ARG A 294 9.77 19.29 -16.06
C ARG A 294 8.89 18.06 -16.17
N PHE A 295 8.00 17.85 -15.19
CA PHE A 295 7.01 16.74 -15.22
C PHE A 295 5.94 16.99 -16.30
N PRO A 296 5.44 15.99 -17.03
CA PRO A 296 5.97 14.61 -17.06
C PRO A 296 7.11 14.43 -18.07
N LYS A 297 7.31 15.37 -18.99
CA LYS A 297 8.15 15.23 -20.21
C LYS A 297 9.57 14.73 -19.93
N LYS A 298 10.20 15.19 -18.83
CA LYS A 298 11.58 14.82 -18.49
C LYS A 298 11.71 13.41 -17.91
N TYR A 299 10.63 12.86 -17.38
CA TYR A 299 10.61 11.59 -16.68
C TYR A 299 10.09 10.45 -17.54
N ILE A 300 9.48 10.75 -18.68
CA ILE A 300 9.08 9.75 -19.68
C ILE A 300 10.31 9.30 -20.46
N ASN A 301 10.52 7.99 -20.54
CA ASN A 301 11.53 7.39 -21.40
C ASN A 301 10.93 7.10 -22.80
N LYS A 302 11.15 8.02 -23.72
CA LYS A 302 10.63 7.92 -25.10
C LYS A 302 11.10 6.69 -25.88
N LYS A 303 12.12 5.98 -25.38
CA LYS A 303 12.59 4.72 -26.01
C LYS A 303 11.74 3.52 -25.59
N LEU A 304 10.98 3.63 -24.51
CA LEU A 304 10.06 2.60 -24.07
C LEU A 304 8.68 2.84 -24.68
N LYS A 305 8.18 1.87 -25.44
CA LYS A 305 6.83 1.95 -26.01
C LYS A 305 5.80 1.96 -24.90
N GLY A 306 4.95 2.99 -24.86
CA GLY A 306 3.88 3.12 -23.87
C GLY A 306 4.34 3.66 -22.50
N ASP A 307 5.59 4.13 -22.36
CA ASP A 307 6.00 4.83 -21.13
C ASP A 307 5.29 6.18 -21.04
N CYS A 308 4.39 6.30 -20.08
CA CYS A 308 3.55 7.48 -19.84
C CYS A 308 3.25 7.58 -18.34
N PHE A 309 2.61 8.66 -17.95
CA PHE A 309 2.04 8.83 -16.62
C PHE A 309 0.52 8.94 -16.74
N ASP A 310 -0.21 8.03 -16.12
CA ASP A 310 -1.67 7.95 -16.22
C ASP A 310 -2.38 8.88 -15.24
N GLY A 311 -1.65 9.39 -14.22
CA GLY A 311 -2.21 10.18 -13.14
C GLY A 311 -2.63 11.59 -13.52
N VAL A 312 -3.67 12.06 -12.85
CA VAL A 312 -4.18 13.43 -12.87
C VAL A 312 -3.87 14.09 -11.52
N SER A 313 -3.22 15.24 -11.54
CA SER A 313 -2.92 15.96 -10.29
C SER A 313 -4.22 16.40 -9.61
N PHE A 314 -4.31 16.17 -8.30
CA PHE A 314 -5.39 16.68 -7.43
C PHE A 314 -4.93 17.84 -6.53
N ALA A 315 -3.85 18.53 -6.91
CA ALA A 315 -3.33 19.67 -6.18
C ALA A 315 -4.35 20.81 -6.05
N SER A 316 -5.15 21.07 -7.10
CA SER A 316 -6.19 22.10 -7.07
C SER A 316 -7.24 21.81 -5.98
N THR A 317 -7.75 20.58 -5.91
CA THR A 317 -8.68 20.14 -4.85
C THR A 317 -8.05 20.27 -3.46
N LEU A 318 -6.80 19.86 -3.26
CA LEU A 318 -6.10 20.02 -1.98
C LEU A 318 -6.01 21.48 -1.54
N LEU A 319 -5.81 22.39 -2.47
CA LEU A 319 -5.67 23.81 -2.21
C LEU A 319 -7.03 24.57 -2.19
N GLY A 320 -8.15 23.84 -2.31
CA GLY A 320 -9.50 24.37 -2.20
C GLY A 320 -10.07 24.97 -3.49
N ASP A 321 -9.46 24.69 -4.63
CA ASP A 321 -9.95 25.10 -5.96
C ASP A 321 -10.48 23.88 -6.75
N ASP A 322 -11.69 23.44 -6.41
CA ASP A 322 -12.37 22.35 -7.11
C ASP A 322 -12.80 22.73 -8.54
N THR A 323 -12.90 24.03 -8.84
CA THR A 323 -13.36 24.49 -10.17
C THR A 323 -12.31 24.28 -11.24
N SER A 324 -11.04 24.37 -10.89
CA SER A 324 -9.90 24.12 -11.79
C SER A 324 -9.47 22.65 -11.79
N GLN A 325 -10.07 21.82 -10.92
CA GLN A 325 -9.67 20.43 -10.77
C GLN A 325 -10.03 19.59 -11.99
N LYS A 326 -9.03 19.04 -12.64
CA LYS A 326 -9.21 18.04 -13.71
C LYS A 326 -9.68 16.73 -13.11
N LYS A 327 -10.62 16.06 -13.77
CA LYS A 327 -11.14 14.76 -13.38
C LYS A 327 -10.65 13.69 -14.34
N HIS A 328 -10.60 12.46 -13.85
CA HIS A 328 -10.48 11.31 -14.74
C HIS A 328 -11.75 11.11 -15.54
N ASP A 329 -11.62 10.77 -16.82
CA ASP A 329 -12.75 10.34 -17.64
C ASP A 329 -13.27 8.99 -17.16
N TYR A 330 -12.37 8.14 -16.68
CA TYR A 330 -12.65 6.84 -16.06
C TYR A 330 -11.48 6.38 -15.20
N LEU A 331 -11.73 5.41 -14.31
CA LEU A 331 -10.72 4.62 -13.61
C LEU A 331 -10.85 3.16 -14.04
N TYR A 332 -9.70 2.46 -14.11
CA TYR A 332 -9.61 1.07 -14.57
C TYR A 332 -8.84 0.21 -13.61
N TRP A 333 -9.31 -1.03 -13.39
CA TRP A 333 -8.66 -2.06 -12.57
C TRP A 333 -8.74 -3.41 -13.24
N GLU A 334 -7.72 -4.25 -13.02
CA GLU A 334 -7.75 -5.68 -13.32
C GLU A 334 -6.99 -6.47 -12.26
N PHE A 335 -7.48 -7.66 -11.93
CA PHE A 335 -6.87 -8.52 -10.96
C PHE A 335 -7.01 -9.99 -11.34
N HIS A 336 -5.87 -10.62 -11.70
CA HIS A 336 -5.84 -11.96 -12.31
C HIS A 336 -6.24 -13.09 -11.37
N GLU A 337 -5.90 -13.01 -10.05
CA GLU A 337 -6.19 -14.12 -9.13
C GLU A 337 -7.70 -14.37 -8.95
N THR A 338 -8.52 -13.35 -9.13
CA THR A 338 -9.98 -13.47 -9.08
C THR A 338 -10.63 -13.40 -10.46
N ASP A 339 -9.81 -13.24 -11.51
CA ASP A 339 -10.24 -13.06 -12.89
C ASP A 339 -11.31 -11.97 -13.02
N GLN A 340 -10.95 -10.78 -12.55
CA GLN A 340 -11.82 -9.61 -12.53
C GLN A 340 -11.16 -8.41 -13.19
N MET A 341 -12.00 -7.62 -13.86
CA MET A 341 -11.71 -6.27 -14.33
C MET A 341 -12.83 -5.34 -13.91
N ALA A 342 -12.52 -4.06 -13.76
CA ALA A 342 -13.56 -3.06 -13.53
C ALA A 342 -13.22 -1.73 -14.21
N VAL A 343 -14.26 -1.02 -14.60
CA VAL A 343 -14.21 0.37 -15.05
C VAL A 343 -15.19 1.18 -14.23
N ARG A 344 -14.75 2.34 -13.75
CA ARG A 344 -15.63 3.35 -13.17
C ARG A 344 -15.63 4.60 -14.04
N MET A 345 -16.80 5.06 -14.44
CA MET A 345 -17.02 6.24 -15.27
C MET A 345 -18.14 7.08 -14.65
N GLY A 346 -17.74 8.10 -13.86
CA GLY A 346 -18.68 8.83 -13.02
C GLY A 346 -19.34 7.90 -11.99
N ASP A 347 -20.68 7.78 -12.06
CA ASP A 347 -21.45 6.90 -11.17
C ASP A 347 -21.62 5.48 -11.73
N TRP A 348 -21.29 5.27 -13.01
CA TRP A 348 -21.33 3.95 -13.62
C TRP A 348 -20.13 3.10 -13.21
N LYS A 349 -20.42 1.86 -12.82
CA LYS A 349 -19.41 0.84 -12.50
C LYS A 349 -19.68 -0.45 -13.26
N LEU A 350 -18.76 -0.80 -14.14
CA LEU A 350 -18.73 -2.11 -14.79
C LEU A 350 -17.77 -3.01 -14.04
N VAL A 351 -18.21 -4.20 -13.65
CA VAL A 351 -17.36 -5.28 -13.15
C VAL A 351 -17.46 -6.45 -14.12
N VAL A 352 -16.33 -6.89 -14.64
CA VAL A 352 -16.22 -8.10 -15.45
C VAL A 352 -15.60 -9.19 -14.57
N LYS A 353 -16.31 -10.31 -14.44
CA LYS A 353 -15.83 -11.45 -13.67
C LYS A 353 -15.89 -12.70 -14.54
N LYS A 354 -14.74 -13.30 -14.83
CA LYS A 354 -14.60 -14.46 -15.70
C LYS A 354 -15.30 -14.25 -17.04
N GLY A 355 -15.09 -13.07 -17.65
CA GLY A 355 -15.68 -12.67 -18.93
C GLY A 355 -17.15 -12.23 -18.90
N VAL A 356 -17.84 -12.35 -17.77
CA VAL A 356 -19.25 -11.92 -17.61
C VAL A 356 -19.29 -10.50 -17.07
N SER A 357 -20.07 -9.64 -17.74
CA SER A 357 -20.22 -8.22 -17.41
C SER A 357 -21.40 -7.96 -16.47
N TYR A 358 -21.18 -7.18 -15.42
CA TYR A 358 -22.18 -6.69 -14.46
C TYR A 358 -22.09 -5.18 -14.38
N LEU A 359 -23.22 -4.48 -14.48
CA LEU A 359 -23.27 -3.01 -14.48
C LEU A 359 -24.06 -2.50 -13.26
N TYR A 360 -23.51 -1.50 -12.60
CA TYR A 360 -24.12 -0.86 -11.43
C TYR A 360 -24.13 0.66 -11.60
N ASN A 361 -25.12 1.33 -10.97
CA ASN A 361 -25.11 2.78 -10.76
C ASN A 361 -24.83 3.07 -9.29
N LEU A 362 -23.64 3.52 -8.96
CA LEU A 362 -23.18 3.74 -7.59
C LEU A 362 -23.88 4.91 -6.87
N ALA A 363 -24.57 5.78 -7.59
CA ALA A 363 -25.39 6.83 -6.97
C ALA A 363 -26.61 6.25 -6.29
N ASP A 364 -27.18 5.17 -6.84
CA ASP A 364 -28.40 4.54 -6.34
C ASP A 364 -28.11 3.22 -5.60
N ASP A 365 -27.03 2.53 -5.97
CA ASP A 365 -26.64 1.21 -5.48
C ASP A 365 -25.13 1.16 -5.17
N ILE A 366 -24.74 1.78 -4.07
CA ILE A 366 -23.33 1.83 -3.64
C ILE A 366 -22.79 0.45 -3.23
N HIS A 367 -23.67 -0.51 -2.92
CA HIS A 367 -23.32 -1.88 -2.52
C HIS A 367 -23.14 -2.82 -3.72
N GLU A 368 -23.48 -2.37 -4.95
CA GLU A 368 -23.34 -3.17 -6.18
C GLU A 368 -24.19 -4.49 -6.12
N ASP A 369 -25.41 -4.41 -5.59
CA ASP A 369 -26.32 -5.56 -5.45
C ASP A 369 -27.17 -5.82 -6.69
N ASN A 370 -27.55 -4.75 -7.40
CA ASN A 370 -28.53 -4.78 -8.47
C ASN A 370 -27.86 -4.65 -9.84
N ASP A 371 -27.61 -5.77 -10.51
CA ASP A 371 -27.11 -5.78 -11.88
C ASP A 371 -28.15 -5.22 -12.87
N ILE A 372 -27.82 -4.09 -13.48
CA ILE A 372 -28.66 -3.42 -14.50
C ILE A 372 -28.08 -3.54 -15.91
N SER A 373 -27.18 -4.48 -16.14
CA SER A 373 -26.48 -4.68 -17.42
C SER A 373 -27.42 -4.84 -18.62
N THR A 374 -28.53 -5.54 -18.44
CA THR A 374 -29.53 -5.75 -19.52
C THR A 374 -30.26 -4.48 -19.93
N ASN A 375 -30.32 -3.46 -19.06
CA ASN A 375 -31.06 -2.22 -19.28
C ASN A 375 -30.23 -1.14 -19.97
N HIS A 376 -28.87 -1.28 -19.98
CA HIS A 376 -27.94 -0.25 -20.46
C HIS A 376 -26.84 -0.81 -21.37
N PRO A 377 -27.19 -1.48 -22.48
CA PRO A 377 -26.21 -2.11 -23.37
C PRO A 377 -25.23 -1.12 -24.00
N GLU A 378 -25.65 0.14 -24.19
CA GLU A 378 -24.80 1.21 -24.72
C GLU A 378 -23.68 1.61 -23.74
N ILE A 379 -23.98 1.67 -22.44
CA ILE A 379 -22.99 1.96 -21.39
C ILE A 379 -21.98 0.82 -21.30
N ILE A 380 -22.45 -0.43 -21.29
CA ILE A 380 -21.58 -1.60 -21.27
C ILE A 380 -20.63 -1.58 -22.47
N LYS A 381 -21.15 -1.33 -23.67
CA LYS A 381 -20.33 -1.26 -24.89
C LYS A 381 -19.23 -0.20 -24.75
N GLN A 382 -19.57 0.98 -24.26
CA GLN A 382 -18.59 2.05 -24.03
C GLN A 382 -17.50 1.62 -23.02
N MET A 383 -17.88 1.01 -21.90
CA MET A 383 -16.95 0.60 -20.86
C MET A 383 -16.10 -0.62 -21.27
N ILE A 384 -16.63 -1.53 -22.10
CA ILE A 384 -15.86 -2.63 -22.71
C ILE A 384 -14.77 -2.08 -23.66
N GLU A 385 -15.06 -1.03 -24.44
CA GLU A 385 -14.04 -0.39 -25.26
C GLU A 385 -12.92 0.25 -24.42
N ILE A 386 -13.21 0.75 -23.20
CA ILE A 386 -12.19 1.18 -22.24
C ILE A 386 -11.34 0.00 -21.81
N ILE A 387 -11.95 -1.13 -21.43
CA ILE A 387 -11.21 -2.36 -21.05
C ILE A 387 -10.27 -2.77 -22.17
N LYS A 388 -10.75 -2.87 -23.41
CA LYS A 388 -9.93 -3.24 -24.59
C LYS A 388 -8.75 -2.29 -24.82
N LYS A 389 -8.94 -1.02 -24.54
CA LYS A 389 -7.90 0.02 -24.68
C LYS A 389 -6.83 -0.08 -23.58
N GLU A 390 -7.26 -0.29 -22.34
CA GLU A 390 -6.36 -0.24 -21.17
C GLU A 390 -5.69 -1.58 -20.86
N HIS A 391 -6.37 -2.70 -21.16
CA HIS A 391 -5.81 -4.03 -20.97
C HIS A 391 -4.51 -4.22 -21.75
N LYS A 392 -3.50 -4.79 -21.07
CA LYS A 392 -2.25 -5.19 -21.70
C LYS A 392 -2.03 -6.67 -21.48
N GLU A 393 -1.85 -7.43 -22.56
CA GLU A 393 -1.53 -8.85 -22.50
C GLU A 393 -0.31 -9.09 -21.62
N SER A 394 -0.41 -10.10 -20.76
CA SER A 394 0.65 -10.53 -19.86
C SER A 394 0.73 -12.05 -19.81
N ASP A 395 1.94 -12.58 -19.88
CA ASP A 395 2.16 -14.04 -19.69
C ASP A 395 1.89 -14.48 -18.25
N PHE A 396 1.95 -13.57 -17.28
CA PHE A 396 1.83 -13.84 -15.85
C PHE A 396 0.46 -13.47 -15.27
N PHE A 397 -0.16 -12.40 -15.77
CA PHE A 397 -1.38 -11.82 -15.22
C PHE A 397 -2.52 -11.94 -16.23
N LYS A 398 -3.06 -13.17 -16.38
CA LYS A 398 -4.13 -13.45 -17.35
C LYS A 398 -5.49 -13.16 -16.73
N VAL A 399 -6.33 -12.46 -17.48
CA VAL A 399 -7.74 -12.21 -17.18
C VAL A 399 -8.59 -12.55 -18.40
N THR A 400 -9.83 -12.94 -18.17
CA THR A 400 -10.79 -13.27 -19.24
C THR A 400 -11.49 -12.01 -19.70
N LEU A 401 -11.24 -11.57 -20.93
CA LEU A 401 -11.88 -10.40 -21.51
C LEU A 401 -13.40 -10.61 -21.66
N PRO A 402 -14.22 -9.55 -21.54
CA PRO A 402 -15.65 -9.64 -21.79
C PRO A 402 -15.94 -9.96 -23.26
N LEU A 403 -17.00 -10.78 -23.49
CA LEU A 403 -17.46 -11.17 -24.82
C LEU A 403 -18.07 -10.00 -25.59
#